data_0d0121393de856f79ba90c5548cf595c
#
_entry.id   0d0121393de856f79ba90c5548cf595c
#
_cell.length_a   1.000
_cell.length_b   1.000
_cell.length_c   1.000
_cell.angle_alpha   90.00
_cell.angle_beta   90.00
_cell.angle_gamma   90.00
#
_symmetry.space_group_name_H-M   'P 1'
#
loop_
_entity.id
_entity.type
_entity.pdbx_description
1 polymer ?
#
loop_
_entity_poly.entity_id
_entity_poly.type
_entity_poly.pdbx_seq_one_letter_code
_entity_poly.pdbx_strand_id
1 'polypeptide(L)'
;MSAENVSYDLKRFAGIKRDYTPEEVERLRGSIKIEYSMCKQQSQKLWKLLNTEPYINTLGSLSGNHAVQHAKAGLKAIYLSGWQVAADANSAGEMYPDQSLYPYDSAPKLVESMNNSLIRADQIQHMELIDGDMEKSNSVDYMLPIIADGEAGFGGPLNVFELAKKFIKAGAAGVHFEDQLASEKKCGIWEVKF
;
A
#
# COMPACT_ATOMS: atom_id res chain seq x y z
N MET A 1 -8.12 4.92 -20.59
CA MET A 1 -8.96 4.94 -19.35
C MET A 1 -10.39 5.15 -19.78
N SER A 2 -11.33 4.34 -19.30
CA SER A 2 -12.77 4.56 -19.59
C SER A 2 -13.26 5.81 -18.85
N ALA A 3 -14.30 6.44 -19.36
CA ALA A 3 -14.92 7.63 -18.76
C ALA A 3 -15.37 7.39 -17.30
N GLU A 4 -15.72 6.15 -16.95
CA GLU A 4 -16.05 5.73 -15.58
C GLU A 4 -14.88 5.86 -14.60
N ASN A 5 -13.65 5.55 -15.01
CA ASN A 5 -12.47 5.68 -14.15
C ASN A 5 -12.14 7.14 -13.81
N VAL A 6 -12.38 8.05 -14.75
CA VAL A 6 -12.15 9.50 -14.52
C VAL A 6 -13.18 10.05 -13.51
N SER A 7 -14.43 9.59 -13.53
CA SER A 7 -15.48 10.03 -12.60
C SER A 7 -15.22 9.58 -11.16
N TYR A 8 -14.65 8.38 -10.95
CA TYR A 8 -14.29 7.87 -9.63
C TYR A 8 -13.11 8.65 -9.02
N ASP A 9 -12.10 8.97 -9.81
CA ASP A 9 -10.93 9.72 -9.35
C ASP A 9 -11.29 11.15 -8.90
N LEU A 10 -12.19 11.83 -9.60
CA LEU A 10 -12.62 13.17 -9.22
C LEU A 10 -13.34 13.21 -7.87
N LYS A 11 -14.20 12.23 -7.58
CA LYS A 11 -14.90 12.13 -6.29
C LYS A 11 -13.95 11.85 -5.11
N ARG A 12 -12.87 11.11 -5.33
CA ARG A 12 -11.87 10.79 -4.33
C ARG A 12 -11.21 12.02 -3.71
N PHE A 13 -11.06 13.09 -4.50
CA PHE A 13 -10.41 14.33 -4.08
C PHE A 13 -11.39 15.45 -3.75
N ALA A 14 -12.70 15.14 -3.66
CA ALA A 14 -13.72 16.13 -3.32
C ALA A 14 -13.45 16.71 -1.92
N GLY A 15 -13.47 18.04 -1.81
CA GLY A 15 -13.19 18.76 -0.56
C GLY A 15 -11.72 18.95 -0.23
N ILE A 16 -10.78 18.39 -1.00
CA ILE A 16 -9.35 18.62 -0.81
C ILE A 16 -8.94 19.92 -1.50
N LYS A 17 -8.48 20.89 -0.71
CA LYS A 17 -7.89 22.14 -1.20
C LYS A 17 -6.36 21.98 -1.27
N ARG A 18 -5.79 22.37 -2.39
CA ARG A 18 -4.33 22.47 -2.56
C ARG A 18 -3.92 23.93 -2.60
N ASP A 19 -2.90 24.28 -1.81
CA ASP A 19 -2.41 25.67 -1.70
C ASP A 19 -1.35 26.00 -2.76
N TYR A 20 -1.18 25.12 -3.77
CA TYR A 20 -0.25 25.30 -4.89
C TYR A 20 -0.96 25.10 -6.23
N THR A 21 -0.45 25.73 -7.27
CA THR A 21 -1.04 25.70 -8.62
C THR A 21 -0.45 24.59 -9.49
N PRO A 22 -1.17 24.17 -10.57
CA PRO A 22 -0.60 23.23 -11.55
C PRO A 22 0.70 23.73 -12.19
N GLU A 23 0.84 25.04 -12.40
CA GLU A 23 2.02 25.67 -12.98
C GLU A 23 3.24 25.57 -12.05
N GLU A 24 3.02 25.70 -10.74
CA GLU A 24 4.07 25.50 -9.73
C GLU A 24 4.53 24.04 -9.72
N VAL A 25 3.61 23.07 -9.82
CA VAL A 25 3.94 21.64 -9.94
C VAL A 25 4.76 21.40 -11.20
N GLU A 26 4.33 21.92 -12.35
CA GLU A 26 5.03 21.74 -13.64
C GLU A 26 6.44 22.33 -13.59
N ARG A 27 6.60 23.50 -12.98
CA ARG A 27 7.90 24.16 -12.81
C ARG A 27 8.90 23.34 -11.96
N LEU A 28 8.40 22.63 -10.95
CA LEU A 28 9.24 21.93 -9.96
C LEU A 28 9.50 20.46 -10.26
N ARG A 29 8.66 19.83 -11.06
CA ARG A 29 8.74 18.38 -11.28
C ARG A 29 9.87 17.93 -12.20
N GLY A 30 10.51 18.86 -12.93
CA GLY A 30 11.54 18.55 -13.91
C GLY A 30 10.99 18.13 -15.29
N SER A 31 11.89 17.76 -16.21
CA SER A 31 11.54 17.46 -17.60
C SER A 31 11.01 16.04 -17.84
N ILE A 32 11.19 15.14 -16.87
CA ILE A 32 10.75 13.74 -17.00
C ILE A 32 9.46 13.56 -16.20
N LYS A 33 8.43 13.07 -16.87
CA LYS A 33 7.18 12.66 -16.21
C LYS A 33 7.34 11.27 -15.63
N ILE A 34 7.52 11.20 -14.30
CA ILE A 34 7.61 9.94 -13.58
C ILE A 34 6.20 9.47 -13.26
N GLU A 35 5.89 8.22 -13.58
CA GLU A 35 4.64 7.57 -13.22
C GLU A 35 4.91 6.27 -12.42
N TYR A 36 4.22 6.12 -11.30
CA TYR A 36 4.23 4.91 -10.48
C TYR A 36 2.97 4.10 -10.82
N SER A 37 3.01 3.38 -11.93
CA SER A 37 1.85 2.68 -12.50
C SER A 37 1.21 1.69 -11.54
N MET A 38 2.02 0.94 -10.78
CA MET A 38 1.53 0.01 -9.77
C MET A 38 0.71 0.73 -8.70
N CYS A 39 1.27 1.74 -8.04
CA CYS A 39 0.57 2.53 -7.04
C CYS A 39 -0.73 3.14 -7.58
N LYS A 40 -0.67 3.71 -8.79
CA LYS A 40 -1.83 4.30 -9.45
C LYS A 40 -2.96 3.29 -9.67
N GLN A 41 -2.66 2.15 -10.24
CA GLN A 41 -3.65 1.10 -10.51
C GLN A 41 -4.22 0.52 -9.21
N GLN A 42 -3.37 0.21 -8.25
CA GLN A 42 -3.78 -0.39 -6.98
C GLN A 42 -4.59 0.58 -6.12
N SER A 43 -4.23 1.87 -6.09
CA SER A 43 -5.02 2.87 -5.38
C SER A 43 -6.40 3.12 -6.01
N GLN A 44 -6.51 3.06 -7.33
CA GLN A 44 -7.79 3.11 -8.03
C GLN A 44 -8.64 1.88 -7.74
N LYS A 45 -8.04 0.68 -7.75
CA LYS A 45 -8.71 -0.57 -7.41
C LYS A 45 -9.22 -0.54 -5.96
N LEU A 46 -8.39 -0.12 -5.01
CA LEU A 46 -8.80 0.03 -3.61
C LEU A 46 -9.97 1.00 -3.47
N TRP A 47 -9.88 2.16 -4.10
CA TRP A 47 -10.95 3.15 -4.05
C TRP A 47 -12.27 2.60 -4.62
N LYS A 48 -12.20 1.85 -5.72
CA LYS A 48 -13.37 1.16 -6.27
C LYS A 48 -13.96 0.18 -5.27
N LEU A 49 -13.14 -0.71 -4.68
CA LEU A 49 -13.60 -1.69 -3.68
C LEU A 49 -14.27 -1.01 -2.49
N LEU A 50 -13.70 0.08 -1.96
CA LEU A 50 -14.27 0.85 -0.85
C LEU A 50 -15.66 1.45 -1.15
N ASN A 51 -15.99 1.65 -2.44
CA ASN A 51 -17.26 2.25 -2.84
C ASN A 51 -18.27 1.25 -3.40
N THR A 52 -17.87 0.02 -3.67
CA THR A 52 -18.75 -0.97 -4.32
C THR A 52 -18.96 -2.23 -3.50
N GLU A 53 -18.03 -2.57 -2.61
CA GLU A 53 -18.14 -3.77 -1.78
C GLU A 53 -18.79 -3.43 -0.43
N PRO A 54 -19.61 -4.32 0.11
CA PRO A 54 -20.20 -4.13 1.45
C PRO A 54 -19.13 -4.18 2.57
N TYR A 55 -18.05 -4.90 2.34
CA TYR A 55 -16.84 -4.96 3.16
C TYR A 55 -15.66 -5.47 2.33
N ILE A 56 -14.46 -5.17 2.76
CA ILE A 56 -13.23 -5.65 2.14
C ILE A 56 -12.53 -6.57 3.12
N ASN A 57 -12.55 -7.88 2.84
CA ASN A 57 -11.85 -8.85 3.65
C ASN A 57 -10.35 -8.77 3.36
N THR A 58 -9.56 -8.65 4.41
CA THR A 58 -8.11 -8.55 4.36
C THR A 58 -7.47 -9.22 5.57
N LEU A 59 -6.23 -9.64 5.42
CA LEU A 59 -5.40 -10.16 6.51
C LEU A 59 -4.01 -9.54 6.43
N GLY A 60 -3.29 -9.59 7.56
CA GLY A 60 -1.90 -9.19 7.64
C GLY A 60 -0.99 -10.10 6.82
N SER A 61 0.00 -9.51 6.14
CA SER A 61 0.99 -10.24 5.35
C SER A 61 2.38 -9.72 5.64
N LEU A 62 3.35 -10.62 5.83
CA LEU A 62 4.75 -10.31 6.11
C LEU A 62 5.71 -10.81 5.02
N SER A 63 5.20 -11.51 4.01
CA SER A 63 6.02 -12.06 2.93
C SER A 63 5.26 -12.11 1.62
N GLY A 64 6.01 -12.19 0.52
CA GLY A 64 5.42 -12.38 -0.80
C GLY A 64 4.61 -13.68 -0.92
N ASN A 65 5.03 -14.75 -0.23
CA ASN A 65 4.26 -15.99 -0.22
C ASN A 65 2.92 -15.83 0.50
N HIS A 66 2.86 -15.13 1.64
CA HIS A 66 1.59 -14.80 2.30
C HIS A 66 0.67 -14.02 1.35
N ALA A 67 1.20 -13.00 0.67
CA ALA A 67 0.43 -12.20 -0.29
C ALA A 67 -0.18 -13.06 -1.41
N VAL A 68 0.61 -13.96 -2.00
CA VAL A 68 0.15 -14.91 -3.04
C VAL A 68 -0.92 -15.85 -2.50
N GLN A 69 -0.76 -16.38 -1.28
CA GLN A 69 -1.77 -17.26 -0.67
C GLN A 69 -3.07 -16.50 -0.34
N HIS A 70 -2.98 -15.24 0.08
CA HIS A 70 -4.14 -14.38 0.30
C HIS A 70 -4.95 -14.19 -1.01
N ALA A 71 -4.26 -13.93 -2.12
CA ALA A 71 -4.92 -13.84 -3.43
C ALA A 71 -5.61 -15.16 -3.82
N LYS A 72 -4.94 -16.28 -3.67
CA LYS A 72 -5.51 -17.63 -3.93
C LYS A 72 -6.71 -17.96 -3.03
N ALA A 73 -6.71 -17.45 -1.81
CA ALA A 73 -7.83 -17.59 -0.87
C ALA A 73 -9.01 -16.65 -1.16
N GLY A 74 -8.91 -15.77 -2.17
CA GLY A 74 -9.97 -14.85 -2.57
C GLY A 74 -10.11 -13.62 -1.69
N LEU A 75 -9.08 -13.24 -0.94
CA LEU A 75 -9.07 -11.96 -0.24
C LEU A 75 -9.08 -10.80 -1.24
N LYS A 76 -9.65 -9.68 -0.83
CA LYS A 76 -9.83 -8.50 -1.69
C LYS A 76 -8.69 -7.49 -1.57
N ALA A 77 -7.94 -7.53 -0.47
CA ALA A 77 -6.83 -6.62 -0.17
C ALA A 77 -5.84 -7.28 0.78
N ILE A 78 -4.71 -6.63 0.99
CA ILE A 78 -3.67 -7.03 1.95
C ILE A 78 -3.46 -5.86 2.91
N TYR A 79 -3.37 -6.16 4.20
CA TYR A 79 -2.95 -5.20 5.22
C TYR A 79 -1.49 -5.46 5.62
N LEU A 80 -0.68 -4.42 5.61
CA LEU A 80 0.67 -4.46 6.14
C LEU A 80 0.68 -3.73 7.49
N SER A 81 0.71 -4.53 8.56
CA SER A 81 0.67 -4.05 9.94
C SER A 81 2.05 -3.59 10.40
N GLY A 82 2.16 -2.39 10.94
CA GLY A 82 3.37 -1.88 11.56
C GLY A 82 3.82 -2.72 12.75
N TRP A 83 2.88 -3.18 13.56
CA TRP A 83 3.17 -4.11 14.65
C TRP A 83 3.85 -5.40 14.17
N GLN A 84 3.34 -6.02 13.12
CA GLN A 84 3.95 -7.21 12.55
C GLN A 84 5.33 -6.91 11.94
N VAL A 85 5.50 -5.73 11.34
CA VAL A 85 6.81 -5.28 10.85
C VAL A 85 7.80 -5.12 12.00
N ALA A 86 7.38 -4.51 13.10
CA ALA A 86 8.21 -4.37 14.29
C ALA A 86 8.67 -5.74 14.82
N ALA A 87 7.74 -6.71 14.92
CA ALA A 87 8.01 -8.01 15.50
C ALA A 87 8.87 -8.92 14.60
N ASP A 88 8.59 -8.99 13.28
CA ASP A 88 9.10 -10.08 12.43
C ASP A 88 9.69 -9.65 11.09
N ALA A 89 9.41 -8.46 10.60
CA ALA A 89 9.65 -8.14 9.20
C ALA A 89 10.34 -6.79 8.95
N ASN A 90 11.05 -6.28 9.94
CA ASN A 90 11.81 -5.05 9.76
C ASN A 90 13.20 -5.31 9.16
N SER A 91 13.73 -4.29 8.49
CA SER A 91 15.03 -4.38 7.80
C SER A 91 16.24 -4.39 8.73
N ALA A 92 16.07 -4.19 10.04
CA ALA A 92 17.12 -4.36 11.03
C ALA A 92 17.33 -5.82 11.42
N GLY A 93 16.35 -6.70 11.16
CA GLY A 93 16.38 -8.09 11.58
C GLY A 93 16.21 -8.30 13.08
N GLU A 94 15.66 -7.31 13.76
CA GLU A 94 15.45 -7.30 15.20
C GLU A 94 13.97 -7.48 15.55
N MET A 95 13.70 -7.92 16.77
CA MET A 95 12.35 -7.89 17.33
C MET A 95 12.16 -6.62 18.16
N TYR A 96 11.30 -5.74 17.72
CA TYR A 96 10.95 -4.51 18.45
C TYR A 96 9.53 -4.57 19.01
N PRO A 97 9.29 -3.87 20.14
CA PRO A 97 7.91 -3.55 20.52
C PRO A 97 7.28 -2.63 19.49
N ASP A 98 5.95 -2.56 19.47
CA ASP A 98 5.19 -1.68 18.58
C ASP A 98 5.29 -0.20 18.99
N GLN A 99 6.46 0.37 18.82
CA GLN A 99 6.81 1.73 19.22
C GLN A 99 7.60 2.49 18.13
N SER A 100 7.48 2.07 16.88
CA SER A 100 8.15 2.70 15.72
C SER A 100 9.68 2.78 15.86
N LEU A 101 10.30 1.75 16.45
CA LEU A 101 11.74 1.70 16.66
C LEU A 101 12.52 1.09 15.49
N TYR A 102 11.83 0.43 14.60
CA TYR A 102 12.45 -0.17 13.40
C TYR A 102 12.76 0.89 12.33
N PRO A 103 13.67 0.58 11.39
CA PRO A 103 13.97 1.51 10.29
C PRO A 103 12.74 1.91 9.49
N TYR A 104 12.53 3.22 9.29
CA TYR A 104 11.33 3.80 8.69
C TYR A 104 10.98 3.27 7.30
N ASP A 105 11.95 2.72 6.57
CA ASP A 105 11.77 2.19 5.23
C ASP A 105 11.48 0.67 5.20
N SER A 106 11.34 0.03 6.36
CA SER A 106 11.04 -1.40 6.45
C SER A 106 9.70 -1.75 5.82
N ALA A 107 8.65 -1.02 6.16
CA ALA A 107 7.30 -1.25 5.61
C ALA A 107 7.25 -1.00 4.10
N PRO A 108 7.78 0.08 3.52
CA PRO A 108 7.86 0.26 2.07
C PRO A 108 8.62 -0.87 1.34
N LYS A 109 9.74 -1.34 1.87
CA LYS A 109 10.50 -2.46 1.29
C LYS A 109 9.67 -3.75 1.26
N LEU A 110 8.90 -3.99 2.32
CA LEU A 110 8.03 -5.17 2.41
C LEU A 110 6.86 -5.07 1.42
N VAL A 111 6.26 -3.89 1.23
CA VAL A 111 5.26 -3.63 0.18
C VAL A 111 5.83 -3.97 -1.20
N GLU A 112 7.03 -3.49 -1.50
CA GLU A 112 7.71 -3.76 -2.78
C GLU A 112 7.94 -5.27 -2.97
N SER A 113 8.44 -5.96 -1.95
CA SER A 113 8.67 -7.41 -1.97
C SER A 113 7.38 -8.20 -2.22
N MET A 114 6.29 -7.83 -1.56
CA MET A 114 4.98 -8.45 -1.79
C MET A 114 4.45 -8.17 -3.20
N ASN A 115 4.53 -6.94 -3.67
CA ASN A 115 4.12 -6.59 -5.03
C ASN A 115 4.93 -7.36 -6.08
N ASN A 116 6.24 -7.50 -5.91
CA ASN A 116 7.08 -8.30 -6.82
C ASN A 116 6.65 -9.77 -6.87
N SER A 117 6.24 -10.34 -5.74
CA SER A 117 5.72 -11.71 -5.67
C SER A 117 4.36 -11.86 -6.35
N LEU A 118 3.47 -10.89 -6.16
CA LEU A 118 2.15 -10.85 -6.82
C LEU A 118 2.30 -10.68 -8.33
N ILE A 119 3.17 -9.77 -8.77
CA ILE A 119 3.51 -9.58 -10.20
C ILE A 119 4.04 -10.89 -10.80
N ARG A 120 4.92 -11.58 -10.09
CA ARG A 120 5.45 -12.86 -10.60
C ARG A 120 4.39 -13.93 -10.72
N ALA A 121 3.49 -14.03 -9.74
CA ALA A 121 2.37 -14.96 -9.81
C ALA A 121 1.41 -14.63 -10.97
N ASP A 122 1.13 -13.36 -11.19
CA ASP A 122 0.33 -12.87 -12.31
C ASP A 122 0.97 -13.17 -13.66
N GLN A 123 2.28 -12.95 -13.80
CA GLN A 123 3.03 -13.28 -15.02
C GLN A 123 2.96 -14.78 -15.37
N ILE A 124 3.08 -15.66 -14.39
CA ILE A 124 2.97 -17.11 -14.59
C ILE A 124 1.57 -17.45 -15.08
N GLN A 125 0.54 -16.99 -14.37
CA GLN A 125 -0.85 -17.21 -14.75
C GLN A 125 -1.18 -16.67 -16.14
N HIS A 126 -0.68 -15.48 -16.46
CA HIS A 126 -0.91 -14.86 -17.75
C HIS A 126 -0.33 -15.70 -18.90
N MET A 127 0.86 -16.26 -18.70
CA MET A 127 1.48 -17.18 -19.65
C MET A 127 0.63 -18.45 -19.82
N GLU A 128 0.23 -19.10 -18.72
CA GLU A 128 -0.61 -20.32 -18.74
C GLU A 128 -1.97 -20.08 -19.45
N LEU A 129 -2.55 -18.89 -19.28
CA LEU A 129 -3.79 -18.52 -19.97
C LEU A 129 -3.60 -18.31 -21.48
N ILE A 130 -2.46 -17.78 -21.93
CA ILE A 130 -2.15 -17.57 -23.36
C ILE A 130 -1.82 -18.88 -24.03
N ASP A 131 -1.05 -19.74 -23.36
CA ASP A 131 -0.65 -21.04 -23.88
C ASP A 131 -1.82 -22.06 -23.88
N GLY A 132 -2.93 -21.74 -23.20
CA GLY A 132 -4.11 -22.60 -23.11
C GLY A 132 -4.01 -23.70 -22.06
N ASP A 133 -3.02 -23.62 -21.18
CA ASP A 133 -2.79 -24.57 -20.09
C ASP A 133 -3.74 -24.32 -18.89
N MET A 134 -4.39 -23.17 -18.87
CA MET A 134 -5.34 -22.78 -17.82
C MET A 134 -6.62 -22.20 -18.42
N GLU A 135 -7.76 -22.54 -17.84
CA GLU A 135 -9.04 -21.89 -18.17
C GLU A 135 -9.19 -20.55 -17.42
N LYS A 136 -9.73 -19.54 -18.11
CA LYS A 136 -9.97 -18.21 -17.52
C LYS A 136 -10.88 -18.24 -16.29
N SER A 137 -11.78 -19.19 -16.19
CA SER A 137 -12.65 -19.42 -15.03
C SER A 137 -11.89 -19.73 -13.75
N ASN A 138 -10.68 -20.27 -13.87
CA ASN A 138 -9.80 -20.63 -12.77
C ASN A 138 -8.78 -19.54 -12.42
N SER A 139 -8.83 -18.38 -13.08
CA SER A 139 -7.87 -17.30 -12.84
C SER A 139 -8.06 -16.64 -11.47
N VAL A 140 -6.94 -16.34 -10.84
CA VAL A 140 -6.85 -15.65 -9.56
C VAL A 140 -6.52 -14.18 -9.81
N ASP A 141 -7.18 -13.26 -9.12
CA ASP A 141 -6.79 -11.86 -9.12
C ASP A 141 -5.61 -11.65 -8.17
N TYR A 142 -4.39 -11.81 -8.67
CA TYR A 142 -3.17 -11.63 -7.88
C TYR A 142 -2.87 -10.18 -7.53
N MET A 143 -3.41 -9.22 -8.30
CA MET A 143 -3.07 -7.81 -8.09
C MET A 143 -3.89 -7.19 -6.95
N LEU A 144 -3.72 -7.72 -5.73
CA LEU A 144 -4.40 -7.22 -4.54
C LEU A 144 -3.83 -5.87 -4.09
N PRO A 145 -4.67 -4.87 -3.81
CA PRO A 145 -4.22 -3.61 -3.24
C PRO A 145 -3.67 -3.81 -1.82
N ILE A 146 -2.49 -3.24 -1.55
CA ILE A 146 -1.84 -3.28 -0.24
C ILE A 146 -2.09 -1.95 0.47
N ILE A 147 -2.69 -2.02 1.66
CA ILE A 147 -2.83 -0.89 2.59
C ILE A 147 -1.75 -1.04 3.65
N ALA A 148 -0.92 -0.02 3.83
CA ALA A 148 0.22 -0.08 4.72
C ALA A 148 0.07 0.84 5.93
N ASP A 149 0.61 0.38 7.04
CA ASP A 149 0.80 1.17 8.25
C ASP A 149 2.02 2.07 8.08
N GLY A 150 1.80 3.38 8.17
CA GLY A 150 2.84 4.42 8.14
C GLY A 150 3.27 4.86 9.53
N GLU A 151 2.78 4.19 10.60
CA GLU A 151 3.02 4.58 11.99
C GLU A 151 2.63 6.05 12.23
N ALA A 152 3.33 6.75 13.12
CA ALA A 152 3.22 8.22 13.25
C ALA A 152 4.13 8.99 12.26
N GLY A 153 4.62 8.32 11.20
CA GLY A 153 5.45 8.94 10.17
C GLY A 153 6.95 9.02 10.48
N PHE A 154 7.42 8.43 11.59
CA PHE A 154 8.83 8.35 11.99
C PHE A 154 9.51 9.71 12.19
N GLY A 155 8.76 10.75 12.53
CA GLY A 155 9.29 12.09 12.80
C GLY A 155 8.29 13.20 12.42
N GLY A 156 8.83 14.33 12.01
CA GLY A 156 8.02 15.50 11.62
C GLY A 156 7.42 15.40 10.21
N PRO A 157 6.78 16.49 9.73
CA PRO A 157 6.11 16.51 8.42
C PRO A 157 7.00 16.11 7.23
N LEU A 158 8.28 16.47 7.28
CA LEU A 158 9.24 16.10 6.22
C LEU A 158 9.52 14.59 6.20
N ASN A 159 9.54 13.94 7.37
CA ASN A 159 9.67 12.49 7.46
C ASN A 159 8.45 11.79 6.85
N VAL A 160 7.24 12.26 7.17
CA VAL A 160 5.99 11.75 6.58
C VAL A 160 6.01 11.90 5.06
N PHE A 161 6.44 13.04 4.54
CA PHE A 161 6.55 13.30 3.11
C PHE A 161 7.49 12.29 2.42
N GLU A 162 8.70 12.08 2.95
CA GLU A 162 9.66 11.13 2.39
C GLU A 162 9.19 9.69 2.51
N LEU A 163 8.55 9.33 3.62
CA LEU A 163 7.98 8.01 3.81
C LEU A 163 6.83 7.74 2.82
N ALA A 164 5.93 8.71 2.64
CA ALA A 164 4.85 8.61 1.65
C ALA A 164 5.38 8.40 0.22
N LYS A 165 6.45 9.10 -0.16
CA LYS A 165 7.14 8.87 -1.44
C LYS A 165 7.65 7.44 -1.59
N LYS A 166 8.21 6.86 -0.53
CA LYS A 166 8.68 5.46 -0.56
C LYS A 166 7.52 4.48 -0.75
N PHE A 167 6.41 4.67 -0.05
CA PHE A 167 5.21 3.85 -0.24
C PHE A 167 4.65 3.95 -1.66
N ILE A 168 4.60 5.15 -2.23
CA ILE A 168 4.17 5.36 -3.63
C ILE A 168 5.09 4.58 -4.59
N LYS A 169 6.41 4.67 -4.42
CA LYS A 169 7.39 3.95 -5.24
C LYS A 169 7.24 2.44 -5.11
N ALA A 170 7.00 1.95 -3.89
CA ALA A 170 6.78 0.54 -3.59
C ALA A 170 5.46 -0.02 -4.16
N GLY A 171 4.54 0.85 -4.58
CA GLY A 171 3.25 0.45 -5.15
C GLY A 171 2.15 0.23 -4.11
N ALA A 172 2.23 0.85 -2.93
CA ALA A 172 1.14 0.83 -1.97
C ALA A 172 -0.14 1.44 -2.55
N ALA A 173 -1.28 0.82 -2.26
CA ALA A 173 -2.59 1.31 -2.67
C ALA A 173 -3.14 2.37 -1.71
N GLY A 174 -2.77 2.28 -0.45
CA GLY A 174 -3.12 3.21 0.61
C GLY A 174 -2.12 3.14 1.75
N VAL A 175 -2.02 4.23 2.48
CA VAL A 175 -1.22 4.34 3.70
C VAL A 175 -2.04 5.10 4.72
N HIS A 176 -2.07 4.62 5.95
CA HIS A 176 -2.57 5.41 7.07
C HIS A 176 -1.41 5.88 7.94
N PHE A 177 -1.59 7.02 8.56
CA PHE A 177 -0.70 7.58 9.56
C PHE A 177 -1.47 7.80 10.84
N GLU A 178 -0.84 7.54 11.97
CA GLU A 178 -1.43 7.72 13.28
C GLU A 178 -1.12 9.11 13.83
N ASP A 179 -2.09 9.73 14.48
CA ASP A 179 -1.94 11.03 15.16
C ASP A 179 -1.31 10.89 16.56
N GLN A 180 -0.25 10.09 16.65
CA GLN A 180 0.50 9.83 17.87
C GLN A 180 1.78 10.65 17.91
N LEU A 181 2.27 10.93 19.12
CA LEU A 181 3.58 11.56 19.30
C LEU A 181 4.67 10.53 18.96
N ALA A 182 5.39 10.75 17.85
CA ALA A 182 6.36 9.81 17.30
C ALA A 182 7.51 9.47 18.29
N SER A 183 7.91 10.44 19.13
CA SER A 183 8.98 10.26 20.12
C SER A 183 8.58 9.42 21.34
N GLU A 184 7.27 9.26 21.58
CA GLU A 184 6.72 8.60 22.76
C GLU A 184 5.56 7.67 22.40
N LYS A 185 5.61 7.08 21.21
CA LYS A 185 4.56 6.19 20.73
C LYS A 185 4.27 5.09 21.75
N LYS A 186 3.01 4.94 22.12
CA LYS A 186 2.48 3.80 22.88
C LYS A 186 1.56 3.01 21.96
N CYS A 187 1.68 1.70 22.00
CA CYS A 187 0.77 0.84 21.26
C CYS A 187 -0.68 1.16 21.64
N GLY A 188 -1.55 1.38 20.67
CA GLY A 188 -2.97 1.70 20.89
C GLY A 188 -3.80 0.61 21.56
N ILE A 189 -3.23 -0.58 21.76
CA ILE A 189 -3.83 -1.69 22.49
C ILE A 189 -3.72 -1.50 24.01
N TRP A 190 -2.81 -0.65 24.48
CA TRP A 190 -2.67 -0.34 25.88
C TRP A 190 -3.65 0.77 26.26
N GLU A 191 -4.60 0.46 27.13
CA GLU A 191 -5.46 1.48 27.74
C GLU A 191 -4.60 2.63 28.26
N VAL A 192 -4.71 3.79 27.66
CA VAL A 192 -4.13 5.01 28.21
C VAL A 192 -5.02 5.41 29.38
N LYS A 193 -4.66 4.99 30.58
CA LYS A 193 -5.22 5.61 31.80
C LYS A 193 -4.55 6.97 31.94
N PHE A 194 -5.32 8.02 31.69
CA PHE A 194 -4.98 9.37 32.04
C PHE A 194 -5.10 9.57 33.56
#